data_da18ed82253eb5e8d4ab82772057d4dd
#
_entry.id   da18ed82253eb5e8d4ab82772057d4dd
#
_cell.length_a   1.000
_cell.length_b   1.000
_cell.length_c   1.000
_cell.angle_alpha   90.00
_cell.angle_beta   90.00
_cell.angle_gamma   90.00
#
_symmetry.space_group_name_H-M   'P 1'
#
loop_
_entity.id
_entity.type
_entity.pdbx_description
1 polymer ?
#
loop_
_entity_poly.entity_id
_entity_poly.type
_entity_poly.pdbx_seq_one_letter_code
_entity_poly.pdbx_strand_id
1 'polypeptide(L)'
;MHFTILKWEVKMKRKALKQALALSLAGAFALGTAACGSSSTSDSGSTDSAAASTEAAASTESTETAAAASTGSGATYDDDPSFYPVKNPQEFTAFTMSMPNVTDLATNDFTKYLENLTGVKIDFETGSRDDWQEKLNLELSSGDYPDIIFGVTPDLAKYGVEEGIIIPLDDYLTEENCPEYLKMFKDQLDLSRESDGKIYSLLATNDCYHCKYADKMWINTKYLDELGVDMPTTTDEFYDVCQKFLEKYPNGIALAGTAPGSGWHSDFQEWLMGSFLLYPGRSYTTNAYDYTAVNKDGKIVCVATDDRYKDFLEYCNSLYKIGAIYDGDFTQTQEQLKTLVNNPDQSPVLCMPEGTISDYIDVVSNPDLYKEYATLAPLEGPDGTRLTTYYKYSAVSSGNFMITDKCKDPATALQWVDFFYSSKGDLCSQYGADEGTDWVLNPEGEVGLNGKPALYKILNGYSGEPQNHDWQDIGIRVAPEDYRLGQATDPDVDPYGPDGLEKLLYDASANNYAPYSQDEQNADLDVLPEMKMSNDESSAISTIDVEVEKIISESQVAFITGAQDLDSGWDSYLDSLNKAGLSDLLSTYQAVYDRMQSQ
;
A
#
# COMPACT_ATOMS: atom_id res chain seq x y z
N MET A 1 2.81 -17.66 -48.04
CA MET A 1 2.76 -16.24 -48.46
C MET A 1 1.98 -15.36 -47.47
N HIS A 2 0.96 -15.86 -46.79
CA HIS A 2 0.21 -15.12 -45.75
C HIS A 2 1.02 -14.89 -44.46
N PHE A 3 1.81 -15.86 -44.02
CA PHE A 3 2.65 -15.78 -42.81
C PHE A 3 3.78 -14.75 -42.90
N THR A 4 4.29 -14.51 -44.09
CA THR A 4 5.39 -13.52 -44.31
C THR A 4 4.87 -12.09 -44.31
N ILE A 5 3.61 -11.89 -44.72
CA ILE A 5 2.96 -10.57 -44.73
C ILE A 5 2.58 -10.14 -43.31
N LEU A 6 2.07 -11.05 -42.47
CA LEU A 6 1.73 -10.76 -41.08
C LEU A 6 2.97 -10.39 -40.23
N LYS A 7 4.07 -11.14 -40.39
CA LYS A 7 5.35 -10.79 -39.74
C LYS A 7 5.91 -9.44 -40.19
N TRP A 8 5.65 -9.07 -41.44
CA TRP A 8 6.10 -7.78 -41.99
C TRP A 8 5.22 -6.63 -41.46
N GLU A 9 3.92 -6.81 -41.33
CA GLU A 9 3.00 -5.82 -40.76
C GLU A 9 3.25 -5.58 -39.25
N VAL A 10 3.49 -6.63 -38.45
CA VAL A 10 3.84 -6.52 -37.03
C VAL A 10 5.17 -5.80 -36.85
N LYS A 11 6.17 -6.11 -37.69
CA LYS A 11 7.47 -5.45 -37.67
C LYS A 11 7.40 -3.97 -38.10
N MET A 12 6.48 -3.63 -39.01
CA MET A 12 6.21 -2.25 -39.44
C MET A 12 5.45 -1.47 -38.33
N LYS A 13 4.50 -2.07 -37.65
CA LYS A 13 3.77 -1.44 -36.53
C LYS A 13 4.70 -1.19 -35.35
N ARG A 14 5.56 -2.15 -34.99
CA ARG A 14 6.61 -1.97 -33.95
C ARG A 14 7.61 -0.86 -34.32
N LYS A 15 7.99 -0.75 -35.58
CA LYS A 15 8.88 0.31 -36.03
C LYS A 15 8.21 1.69 -36.05
N ALA A 16 6.92 1.76 -36.36
CA ALA A 16 6.12 2.99 -36.30
C ALA A 16 5.88 3.46 -34.86
N LEU A 17 5.65 2.51 -33.93
CA LEU A 17 5.50 2.81 -32.50
C LEU A 17 6.80 3.32 -31.88
N LYS A 18 7.95 2.68 -32.22
CA LYS A 18 9.28 3.17 -31.80
C LYS A 18 9.59 4.57 -32.32
N GLN A 19 9.14 4.91 -33.53
CA GLN A 19 9.30 6.25 -34.10
C GLN A 19 8.33 7.27 -33.49
N ALA A 20 7.13 6.84 -33.08
CA ALA A 20 6.16 7.68 -32.38
C ALA A 20 6.60 7.98 -30.93
N LEU A 21 7.15 6.99 -30.21
CA LEU A 21 7.75 7.20 -28.89
C LEU A 21 8.97 8.14 -28.93
N ALA A 22 9.87 7.92 -29.89
CA ALA A 22 11.04 8.79 -30.07
C ALA A 22 10.66 10.23 -30.46
N LEU A 23 9.55 10.43 -31.16
CA LEU A 23 9.04 11.76 -31.54
C LEU A 23 8.29 12.45 -30.39
N SER A 24 7.64 11.72 -29.50
CA SER A 24 7.02 12.29 -28.31
C SER A 24 8.07 12.74 -27.27
N LEU A 25 9.16 11.99 -27.10
CA LEU A 25 10.29 12.40 -26.26
C LEU A 25 11.04 13.62 -26.84
N ALA A 26 11.20 13.71 -28.17
CA ALA A 26 11.85 14.87 -28.82
C ALA A 26 10.96 16.13 -28.84
N GLY A 27 9.64 15.98 -28.74
CA GLY A 27 8.66 17.10 -28.72
C GLY A 27 8.58 17.80 -27.35
N ALA A 28 8.85 17.11 -26.25
CA ALA A 28 8.81 17.67 -24.91
C ALA A 28 9.96 18.66 -24.61
N PHE A 29 11.09 18.52 -25.29
CA PHE A 29 12.24 19.41 -25.12
C PHE A 29 12.12 20.78 -25.83
N ALA A 30 11.08 21.01 -26.66
CA ALA A 30 11.00 22.20 -27.52
C ALA A 30 9.94 23.25 -27.12
N LEU A 31 9.13 23.07 -26.07
CA LEU A 31 7.96 23.93 -25.75
C LEU A 31 7.92 24.49 -24.32
N GLY A 32 9.03 24.71 -23.71
CA GLY A 32 9.17 25.26 -22.37
C GLY A 32 9.40 26.79 -22.32
N THR A 33 8.71 27.59 -23.10
CA THR A 33 8.60 29.05 -22.84
C THR A 33 7.34 29.63 -23.50
N ALA A 34 6.28 29.87 -22.70
CA ALA A 34 5.47 31.10 -22.74
C ALA A 34 4.06 30.95 -22.12
N ALA A 35 3.85 31.72 -21.07
CA ALA A 35 2.65 32.50 -20.76
C ALA A 35 1.38 31.84 -20.20
N CYS A 36 1.08 32.29 -18.98
CA CYS A 36 -0.19 32.55 -18.32
C CYS A 36 -1.44 32.70 -19.21
N GLY A 37 -2.56 32.17 -18.74
CA GLY A 37 -3.88 32.71 -19.14
C GLY A 37 -5.07 31.75 -18.99
N SER A 38 -5.71 31.83 -17.83
CA SER A 38 -7.15 31.71 -17.54
C SER A 38 -8.09 30.86 -18.39
N SER A 39 -8.84 30.08 -17.63
CA SER A 39 -10.30 29.88 -17.63
C SER A 39 -10.97 28.90 -18.59
N SER A 40 -11.72 28.09 -17.93
CA SER A 40 -13.10 27.67 -18.15
C SER A 40 -13.41 26.38 -18.89
N THR A 41 -14.00 25.54 -18.07
CA THR A 41 -15.27 24.83 -18.20
C THR A 41 -15.44 23.66 -19.15
N SER A 42 -15.93 22.64 -18.49
CA SER A 42 -16.96 21.67 -18.90
C SER A 42 -16.47 20.49 -19.74
N ASP A 43 -16.78 19.33 -19.49
CA ASP A 43 -17.95 18.64 -18.97
C ASP A 43 -17.79 17.15 -19.24
N SER A 44 -18.23 16.39 -18.30
CA SER A 44 -18.90 15.10 -18.39
C SER A 44 -18.13 13.82 -18.69
N GLY A 45 -18.32 12.93 -17.77
CA GLY A 45 -18.42 11.51 -18.03
C GLY A 45 -17.77 10.61 -17.01
N SER A 46 -18.19 10.73 -15.74
CA SER A 46 -17.98 9.69 -14.74
C SER A 46 -18.78 8.45 -15.13
N THR A 47 -18.14 7.33 -15.19
CA THR A 47 -18.80 6.06 -14.87
C THR A 47 -18.03 5.45 -13.73
N ASP A 48 -18.66 5.48 -12.56
CA ASP A 48 -18.31 4.75 -11.37
C ASP A 48 -18.09 3.28 -11.67
N SER A 49 -17.00 2.76 -11.16
CA SER A 49 -16.96 1.37 -10.74
C SER A 49 -16.16 1.30 -9.46
N ALA A 50 -16.85 1.42 -8.34
CA ALA A 50 -16.29 1.11 -7.05
C ALA A 50 -16.02 -0.41 -6.99
N ALA A 51 -14.77 -0.79 -6.90
CA ALA A 51 -14.41 -2.13 -6.49
C ALA A 51 -14.62 -2.22 -4.98
N ALA A 52 -15.74 -2.82 -4.56
CA ALA A 52 -15.92 -3.25 -3.20
C ALA A 52 -15.01 -4.45 -2.96
N SER A 53 -14.01 -4.29 -2.10
CA SER A 53 -13.34 -5.43 -1.50
C SER A 53 -14.31 -6.10 -0.53
N THR A 54 -14.95 -7.17 -0.96
CA THR A 54 -15.67 -8.07 -0.08
C THR A 54 -14.67 -8.95 0.65
N GLU A 55 -14.39 -8.65 1.90
CA GLU A 55 -13.83 -9.64 2.82
C GLU A 55 -14.95 -10.63 3.18
N ALA A 56 -14.87 -11.83 2.63
CA ALA A 56 -15.65 -12.97 3.11
C ALA A 56 -14.70 -13.95 3.77
N ALA A 57 -15.05 -14.33 4.99
CA ALA A 57 -14.26 -15.18 5.86
C ALA A 57 -14.29 -16.65 5.44
N ALA A 58 -13.23 -17.34 5.72
CA ALA A 58 -13.08 -18.70 6.32
C ALA A 58 -12.10 -19.66 5.63
N SER A 59 -11.24 -20.18 6.29
CA SER A 59 -10.71 -21.40 6.99
C SER A 59 -9.77 -22.38 6.27
N THR A 60 -8.93 -23.04 6.84
CA THR A 60 -7.95 -23.68 7.69
C THR A 60 -6.91 -24.60 7.08
N GLU A 61 -5.94 -24.83 7.79
CA GLU A 61 -4.93 -25.80 8.34
C GLU A 61 -3.93 -26.39 7.33
N SER A 62 -2.75 -26.78 7.63
CA SER A 62 -1.70 -26.71 8.66
C SER A 62 -0.37 -27.16 8.06
N THR A 63 0.74 -26.69 8.53
CA THR A 63 1.91 -27.47 8.96
C THR A 63 3.02 -26.56 9.48
N GLU A 64 3.55 -26.92 10.66
CA GLU A 64 4.60 -26.22 11.37
C GLU A 64 5.90 -26.07 10.57
N THR A 65 6.39 -24.85 10.51
CA THR A 65 7.83 -24.57 10.58
C THR A 65 8.06 -23.22 11.27
N ALA A 66 8.99 -23.19 12.19
CA ALA A 66 9.19 -22.16 13.19
C ALA A 66 9.46 -20.78 12.59
N ALA A 67 8.60 -19.81 12.90
CA ALA A 67 8.88 -18.39 12.73
C ALA A 67 9.55 -17.86 14.00
N ALA A 68 10.54 -17.01 13.81
CA ALA A 68 11.22 -16.30 14.88
C ALA A 68 10.24 -15.35 15.59
N ALA A 69 10.27 -15.37 16.92
CA ALA A 69 9.37 -14.67 17.78
C ALA A 69 9.53 -13.15 17.69
N SER A 70 8.53 -12.46 17.16
CA SER A 70 8.25 -11.11 17.58
C SER A 70 7.69 -11.19 19.01
N THR A 71 8.26 -10.43 19.94
CA THR A 71 7.80 -10.36 21.32
C THR A 71 6.55 -9.49 21.39
N GLY A 72 5.42 -10.00 20.92
CA GLY A 72 4.10 -9.45 21.17
C GLY A 72 3.71 -9.79 22.62
N SER A 73 3.48 -8.79 23.44
CA SER A 73 2.84 -8.99 24.74
C SER A 73 1.49 -9.62 24.49
N GLY A 74 1.22 -10.78 25.06
CA GLY A 74 -0.08 -11.44 24.97
C GLY A 74 -1.19 -10.52 25.49
N ALA A 75 -1.89 -9.85 24.59
CA ALA A 75 -3.09 -9.11 24.91
C ALA A 75 -4.18 -10.12 25.28
N THR A 76 -4.61 -10.08 26.52
CA THR A 76 -5.88 -10.71 26.90
C THR A 76 -6.98 -9.75 26.50
N TYR A 77 -7.79 -10.12 25.53
CA TYR A 77 -8.94 -9.36 25.07
C TYR A 77 -10.09 -9.50 26.07
N ASP A 78 -10.14 -8.69 27.11
CA ASP A 78 -11.17 -8.90 28.14
C ASP A 78 -11.75 -7.63 28.81
N ASP A 79 -11.18 -6.43 28.61
CA ASP A 79 -11.63 -5.30 29.43
C ASP A 79 -11.94 -4.06 28.58
N ASP A 80 -13.20 -3.60 28.65
CA ASP A 80 -13.52 -2.21 28.33
C ASP A 80 -12.76 -1.29 29.31
N PRO A 81 -12.25 -0.12 28.87
CA PRO A 81 -11.56 0.79 29.76
C PRO A 81 -12.37 1.07 31.05
N SER A 82 -11.75 0.90 32.20
CA SER A 82 -12.43 0.90 33.52
C SER A 82 -13.00 2.25 33.96
N PHE A 83 -12.79 3.31 33.17
CA PHE A 83 -13.26 4.68 33.47
C PHE A 83 -14.60 5.04 32.82
N TYR A 84 -15.25 4.14 32.08
CA TYR A 84 -16.56 4.44 31.50
C TYR A 84 -17.71 4.26 32.50
N PRO A 85 -18.76 5.14 32.41
CA PRO A 85 -18.79 6.37 31.64
C PRO A 85 -17.76 7.39 32.15
N VAL A 86 -17.32 8.31 31.26
CA VAL A 86 -16.36 9.36 31.64
C VAL A 86 -16.92 10.25 32.75
N LYS A 87 -16.04 10.79 33.60
CA LYS A 87 -16.47 11.58 34.78
C LYS A 87 -17.21 12.88 34.43
N ASN A 88 -16.83 13.51 33.32
CA ASN A 88 -17.38 14.79 32.85
C ASN A 88 -17.86 14.65 31.40
N PRO A 89 -19.01 14.02 31.15
CA PRO A 89 -19.54 13.86 29.80
C PRO A 89 -19.64 15.20 29.06
N GLN A 90 -19.18 15.21 27.82
CA GLN A 90 -19.15 16.39 26.94
C GLN A 90 -19.93 16.07 25.66
N GLU A 91 -20.25 17.13 24.94
CA GLU A 91 -20.65 17.09 23.54
C GLU A 91 -19.54 17.76 22.72
N PHE A 92 -18.95 17.02 21.78
CA PHE A 92 -17.90 17.51 20.89
C PHE A 92 -18.40 17.58 19.46
N THR A 93 -17.91 18.55 18.72
CA THR A 93 -18.00 18.55 17.25
C THR A 93 -16.82 17.75 16.69
N ALA A 94 -17.05 16.95 15.65
CA ALA A 94 -15.99 16.15 15.05
C ALA A 94 -16.10 16.10 13.53
N PHE A 95 -14.97 16.24 12.83
CA PHE A 95 -14.89 16.01 11.39
C PHE A 95 -14.35 14.61 11.11
N THR A 96 -15.03 13.90 10.19
CA THR A 96 -14.56 12.59 9.68
C THR A 96 -15.00 12.39 8.22
N MET A 97 -14.55 11.29 7.61
CA MET A 97 -15.00 10.90 6.27
C MET A 97 -16.36 10.21 6.33
N SER A 98 -17.22 10.45 5.35
CA SER A 98 -18.46 9.69 5.15
C SER A 98 -18.25 8.60 4.09
N MET A 99 -18.95 7.47 4.27
CA MET A 99 -18.98 6.36 3.33
C MET A 99 -20.38 6.17 2.76
N PRO A 100 -20.54 5.84 1.46
CA PRO A 100 -21.86 5.73 0.82
C PRO A 100 -22.78 4.69 1.42
N ASN A 101 -22.22 3.65 2.02
CA ASN A 101 -22.96 2.54 2.65
C ASN A 101 -23.31 2.79 4.12
N VAL A 102 -22.81 3.86 4.76
CA VAL A 102 -23.21 4.28 6.11
C VAL A 102 -24.17 5.46 6.01
N THR A 103 -25.42 5.22 6.40
CA THR A 103 -26.50 6.15 6.08
C THR A 103 -26.44 7.46 6.89
N ASP A 104 -26.20 7.39 8.20
CA ASP A 104 -26.20 8.54 9.10
C ASP A 104 -25.44 8.24 10.39
N LEU A 105 -24.26 8.80 10.55
CA LEU A 105 -23.42 8.61 11.74
C LEU A 105 -24.11 9.04 13.03
N ALA A 106 -24.91 10.09 13.01
CA ALA A 106 -25.55 10.63 14.21
C ALA A 106 -26.62 9.68 14.78
N THR A 107 -27.27 8.88 13.95
CA THR A 107 -28.31 7.91 14.36
C THR A 107 -27.85 6.46 14.27
N ASN A 108 -26.60 6.22 13.89
CA ASN A 108 -26.01 4.89 13.76
C ASN A 108 -26.01 4.11 15.08
N ASP A 109 -26.28 2.80 15.04
CA ASP A 109 -26.42 1.97 16.25
C ASP A 109 -25.12 1.92 17.05
N PHE A 110 -23.96 1.81 16.39
CA PHE A 110 -22.67 1.86 17.08
C PHE A 110 -22.43 3.24 17.73
N THR A 111 -22.78 4.34 17.07
CA THR A 111 -22.71 5.68 17.67
C THR A 111 -23.54 5.74 18.95
N LYS A 112 -24.77 5.21 18.92
CA LYS A 112 -25.64 5.17 20.11
C LYS A 112 -25.11 4.26 21.21
N TYR A 113 -24.50 3.15 20.86
CA TYR A 113 -23.79 2.30 21.80
C TYR A 113 -22.66 3.08 22.49
N LEU A 114 -21.80 3.75 21.72
CA LEU A 114 -20.66 4.50 22.23
C LEU A 114 -21.09 5.70 23.09
N GLU A 115 -22.15 6.45 22.68
CA GLU A 115 -22.78 7.48 23.52
C GLU A 115 -23.24 6.94 24.86
N ASN A 116 -23.91 5.78 24.87
CA ASN A 116 -24.41 5.16 26.10
C ASN A 116 -23.30 4.66 27.01
N LEU A 117 -22.23 4.09 26.41
CA LEU A 117 -21.09 3.58 27.16
C LEU A 117 -20.27 4.71 27.78
N THR A 118 -19.90 5.70 27.00
CA THR A 118 -18.98 6.77 27.41
C THR A 118 -19.68 7.95 28.08
N GLY A 119 -20.94 8.21 27.73
CA GLY A 119 -21.66 9.44 28.04
C GLY A 119 -21.30 10.63 27.16
N VAL A 120 -20.35 10.48 26.25
CA VAL A 120 -19.89 11.51 25.31
C VAL A 120 -20.75 11.49 24.05
N LYS A 121 -21.15 12.66 23.59
CA LYS A 121 -21.86 12.83 22.31
C LYS A 121 -20.98 13.49 21.27
N ILE A 122 -21.14 13.05 20.04
CA ILE A 122 -20.44 13.63 18.90
C ILE A 122 -21.45 14.24 17.92
N ASP A 123 -21.26 15.50 17.59
CA ASP A 123 -21.92 16.18 16.46
C ASP A 123 -21.00 16.07 15.24
N PHE A 124 -21.42 15.29 14.23
CA PHE A 124 -20.57 14.91 13.12
C PHE A 124 -20.64 15.90 11.96
N GLU A 125 -19.51 16.39 11.55
CA GLU A 125 -19.28 17.02 10.26
C GLU A 125 -18.53 16.04 9.35
N THR A 126 -18.97 15.90 8.10
CA THR A 126 -18.39 14.88 7.22
C THR A 126 -18.04 15.43 5.84
N GLY A 127 -16.95 14.93 5.25
CA GLY A 127 -16.63 15.03 3.84
C GLY A 127 -16.71 13.65 3.17
N SER A 128 -17.06 13.61 1.89
CA SER A 128 -16.97 12.37 1.11
C SER A 128 -15.50 11.99 0.85
N ARG A 129 -15.26 10.77 0.34
CA ARG A 129 -13.91 10.33 -0.06
C ARG A 129 -13.24 11.31 -1.04
N ASP A 130 -14.04 11.94 -1.91
CA ASP A 130 -13.52 12.80 -2.98
C ASP A 130 -13.34 14.27 -2.53
N ASP A 131 -14.03 14.74 -1.48
CA ASP A 131 -14.06 16.17 -1.10
C ASP A 131 -13.64 16.47 0.34
N TRP A 132 -13.41 15.48 1.19
CA TRP A 132 -13.09 15.70 2.61
C TRP A 132 -11.90 16.65 2.83
N GLN A 133 -10.86 16.50 1.98
CA GLN A 133 -9.64 17.29 2.13
C GLN A 133 -9.87 18.77 1.81
N GLU A 134 -10.60 19.07 0.73
CA GLU A 134 -10.94 20.44 0.38
C GLU A 134 -11.84 21.06 1.45
N LYS A 135 -12.86 20.32 1.90
CA LYS A 135 -13.81 20.78 2.93
C LYS A 135 -13.08 21.05 4.25
N LEU A 136 -12.30 20.10 4.77
CA LEU A 136 -11.57 20.27 6.02
C LEU A 136 -10.56 21.42 5.95
N ASN A 137 -9.81 21.55 4.85
CA ASN A 137 -8.88 22.67 4.66
C ASN A 137 -9.59 24.03 4.65
N LEU A 138 -10.81 24.09 4.10
CA LEU A 138 -11.62 25.33 4.12
C LEU A 138 -12.06 25.66 5.54
N GLU A 139 -12.54 24.71 6.32
CA GLU A 139 -12.93 24.87 7.71
C GLU A 139 -11.74 25.33 8.57
N LEU A 140 -10.61 24.62 8.52
CA LEU A 140 -9.40 25.00 9.24
C LEU A 140 -8.92 26.41 8.89
N SER A 141 -8.91 26.78 7.62
CA SER A 141 -8.48 28.10 7.16
C SER A 141 -9.47 29.22 7.50
N SER A 142 -10.75 28.92 7.64
CA SER A 142 -11.79 29.90 7.98
C SER A 142 -11.82 30.24 9.48
N GLY A 143 -11.28 29.37 10.32
CA GLY A 143 -11.36 29.46 11.78
C GLY A 143 -12.65 28.88 12.37
N ASP A 144 -13.52 28.27 11.55
CA ASP A 144 -14.74 27.58 11.96
C ASP A 144 -14.53 26.07 11.73
N TYR A 145 -13.90 25.41 12.69
CA TYR A 145 -13.50 24.01 12.64
C TYR A 145 -13.86 23.29 13.95
N PRO A 146 -14.04 21.95 13.90
CA PRO A 146 -14.52 21.16 15.03
C PRO A 146 -13.49 20.99 16.17
N ASP A 147 -13.96 20.44 17.30
CA ASP A 147 -13.13 20.08 18.46
C ASP A 147 -12.18 18.92 18.14
N ILE A 148 -12.63 17.97 17.30
CA ILE A 148 -11.95 16.71 17.01
C ILE A 148 -11.91 16.47 15.49
N ILE A 149 -10.81 15.90 15.00
CA ILE A 149 -10.68 15.40 13.63
C ILE A 149 -10.23 13.94 13.73
N PHE A 150 -10.91 12.99 13.04
CA PHE A 150 -10.51 11.59 13.05
C PHE A 150 -10.81 10.86 11.74
N GLY A 151 -10.07 9.77 11.47
CA GLY A 151 -10.22 8.97 10.26
C GLY A 151 -9.79 9.66 8.96
N VAL A 152 -9.28 10.88 9.05
CA VAL A 152 -8.67 11.66 7.96
C VAL A 152 -7.47 12.42 8.51
N THR A 153 -6.47 12.70 7.67
CA THR A 153 -5.21 13.32 8.10
C THR A 153 -4.99 14.65 7.39
N PRO A 154 -5.22 15.80 8.05
CA PRO A 154 -4.83 17.12 7.55
C PRO A 154 -3.31 17.28 7.58
N ASP A 155 -2.81 18.35 6.95
CA ASP A 155 -1.40 18.74 7.02
C ASP A 155 -0.99 19.13 8.45
N LEU A 156 -0.38 18.18 9.19
CA LEU A 156 0.03 18.38 10.59
C LEU A 156 1.21 19.35 10.72
N ALA A 157 2.10 19.41 9.73
CA ALA A 157 3.18 20.39 9.74
C ALA A 157 2.63 21.82 9.71
N LYS A 158 1.61 22.04 8.89
CA LYS A 158 0.93 23.34 8.78
C LYS A 158 0.03 23.62 9.98
N TYR A 159 -1.00 22.79 10.16
CA TYR A 159 -2.08 23.11 11.13
C TYR A 159 -1.72 22.78 12.57
N GLY A 160 -0.76 21.86 12.79
CA GLY A 160 -0.22 21.53 14.10
C GLY A 160 0.98 22.38 14.47
N VAL A 161 2.10 22.14 13.76
CA VAL A 161 3.41 22.73 14.14
C VAL A 161 3.45 24.23 13.90
N GLU A 162 2.97 24.74 12.75
CA GLU A 162 3.11 26.15 12.42
C GLU A 162 1.95 27.01 12.96
N GLU A 163 0.71 26.60 12.74
CA GLU A 163 -0.46 27.40 13.06
C GLU A 163 -1.01 27.13 14.47
N GLY A 164 -0.72 25.96 15.07
CA GLY A 164 -1.16 25.59 16.41
C GLY A 164 -2.69 25.41 16.54
N ILE A 165 -3.38 25.19 15.42
CA ILE A 165 -4.82 24.86 15.36
C ILE A 165 -5.04 23.46 15.95
N ILE A 166 -4.23 22.48 15.53
CA ILE A 166 -4.18 21.16 16.16
C ILE A 166 -3.19 21.23 17.30
N ILE A 167 -3.61 20.83 18.51
CA ILE A 167 -2.80 20.97 19.71
C ILE A 167 -1.88 19.75 19.94
N PRO A 168 -0.70 19.94 20.55
CA PRO A 168 0.15 18.82 20.96
C PRO A 168 -0.52 18.01 22.07
N LEU A 169 -0.39 16.69 21.99
CA LEU A 169 -1.06 15.73 22.87
C LEU A 169 -0.15 15.22 24.01
N ASP A 170 1.15 15.50 23.99
CA ASP A 170 2.15 14.93 24.92
C ASP A 170 1.72 15.03 26.39
N ASP A 171 1.20 16.19 26.83
CA ASP A 171 0.76 16.40 28.22
C ASP A 171 -0.53 15.65 28.59
N TYR A 172 -1.27 15.17 27.60
CA TYR A 172 -2.55 14.47 27.78
C TYR A 172 -2.44 12.97 27.63
N LEU A 173 -1.35 12.43 27.01
CA LEU A 173 -1.12 11.00 26.84
C LEU A 173 -0.69 10.36 28.16
N THR A 174 -1.67 10.01 28.98
CA THR A 174 -1.48 9.46 30.33
C THR A 174 -2.31 8.20 30.53
N GLU A 175 -1.89 7.32 31.46
CA GLU A 175 -2.66 6.12 31.85
C GLU A 175 -4.07 6.46 32.41
N GLU A 176 -4.34 7.71 32.81
CA GLU A 176 -5.67 8.16 33.22
C GLU A 176 -6.56 8.48 32.03
N ASN A 177 -6.00 8.97 30.92
CA ASN A 177 -6.77 9.46 29.77
C ASN A 177 -6.87 8.45 28.63
N CYS A 178 -5.83 7.62 28.40
CA CYS A 178 -5.77 6.71 27.25
C CYS A 178 -4.95 5.45 27.56
N PRO A 179 -5.36 4.62 28.53
CA PRO A 179 -4.61 3.43 28.94
C PRO A 179 -4.51 2.38 27.83
N GLU A 180 -5.55 2.14 27.03
CA GLU A 180 -5.52 1.15 25.97
C GLU A 180 -4.61 1.60 24.81
N TYR A 181 -4.65 2.87 24.44
CA TYR A 181 -3.71 3.44 23.48
C TYR A 181 -2.25 3.27 23.95
N LEU A 182 -1.94 3.66 25.18
CA LEU A 182 -0.59 3.53 25.73
C LEU A 182 -0.14 2.07 25.89
N LYS A 183 -1.04 1.16 26.24
CA LYS A 183 -0.75 -0.29 26.27
C LYS A 183 -0.25 -0.79 24.92
N MET A 184 -0.78 -0.26 23.84
CA MET A 184 -0.44 -0.66 22.46
C MET A 184 0.78 0.09 21.89
N PHE A 185 0.86 1.41 22.07
CA PHE A 185 1.77 2.26 21.32
C PHE A 185 2.85 3.00 22.14
N LYS A 186 2.92 2.82 23.48
CA LYS A 186 3.91 3.57 24.30
C LYS A 186 5.36 3.46 23.83
N ASP A 187 5.73 2.32 23.24
CA ASP A 187 7.08 2.05 22.74
C ASP A 187 7.27 2.50 21.27
N GLN A 188 6.22 3.09 20.65
CA GLN A 188 6.19 3.53 19.26
C GLN A 188 5.74 5.00 19.10
N LEU A 189 5.62 5.75 20.19
CA LEU A 189 5.13 7.14 20.15
C LEU A 189 5.99 8.04 19.23
N ASP A 190 7.25 7.72 19.06
CA ASP A 190 8.15 8.46 18.17
C ASP A 190 7.72 8.42 16.69
N LEU A 191 6.94 7.42 16.26
CA LEU A 191 6.37 7.35 14.92
C LEU A 191 5.30 8.44 14.67
N SER A 192 4.75 9.04 15.74
CA SER A 192 3.74 10.11 15.68
C SER A 192 4.33 11.52 15.92
N ARG A 193 5.64 11.64 16.16
CA ARG A 193 6.28 12.93 16.40
C ARG A 193 6.49 13.69 15.11
N GLU A 194 6.03 14.93 15.10
CA GLU A 194 6.26 15.85 14.00
C GLU A 194 7.67 16.52 14.10
N SER A 195 7.97 17.37 13.15
CA SER A 195 9.30 17.99 12.99
C SER A 195 9.79 18.80 14.20
N ASP A 196 8.89 19.24 15.08
CA ASP A 196 9.20 19.95 16.33
C ASP A 196 9.34 19.01 17.55
N GLY A 197 9.25 17.68 17.32
CA GLY A 197 9.38 16.64 18.34
C GLY A 197 8.12 16.38 19.17
N LYS A 198 6.99 17.01 18.84
CA LYS A 198 5.74 16.82 19.57
C LYS A 198 4.77 15.91 18.82
N ILE A 199 3.84 15.33 19.57
CA ILE A 199 2.77 14.46 19.06
C ILE A 199 1.50 15.30 18.87
N TYR A 200 0.99 15.33 17.64
CA TYR A 200 -0.23 16.04 17.27
C TYR A 200 -1.38 15.09 16.91
N SER A 201 -1.11 13.82 16.75
CA SER A 201 -2.10 12.81 16.39
C SER A 201 -1.83 11.49 17.07
N LEU A 202 -2.88 10.67 17.25
CA LEU A 202 -2.73 9.30 17.69
C LEU A 202 -2.37 8.39 16.51
N LEU A 203 -1.65 7.32 16.83
CA LEU A 203 -1.35 6.22 15.91
C LEU A 203 -2.57 5.32 15.76
N ALA A 204 -2.71 4.69 14.60
CA ALA A 204 -3.58 3.55 14.37
C ALA A 204 -2.79 2.41 13.72
N THR A 205 -3.36 1.22 13.69
CA THR A 205 -2.70 0.08 13.06
C THR A 205 -3.68 -0.76 12.26
N ASN A 206 -3.27 -1.11 11.05
CA ASN A 206 -3.94 -2.10 10.22
C ASN A 206 -2.87 -3.04 9.66
N ASP A 207 -2.47 -4.00 10.51
CA ASP A 207 -1.34 -4.86 10.25
C ASP A 207 -1.74 -6.05 9.37
N CYS A 208 -1.84 -5.77 8.09
CA CYS A 208 -2.12 -6.75 7.06
C CYS A 208 -0.84 -7.54 6.74
N TYR A 209 -0.72 -8.78 7.16
CA TYR A 209 0.47 -9.60 6.98
C TYR A 209 0.91 -9.70 5.51
N HIS A 210 -0.02 -10.03 4.61
CA HIS A 210 0.32 -10.17 3.20
C HIS A 210 0.63 -8.83 2.51
N CYS A 211 0.16 -7.70 3.06
CA CYS A 211 0.45 -6.37 2.52
C CYS A 211 1.89 -5.92 2.81
N LYS A 212 2.51 -6.47 3.87
CA LYS A 212 3.93 -6.22 4.16
C LYS A 212 4.87 -6.88 3.14
N TYR A 213 4.37 -7.84 2.36
CA TYR A 213 5.06 -8.56 1.29
C TYR A 213 4.25 -8.41 -0.01
N ALA A 214 3.97 -7.18 -0.40
CA ALA A 214 3.01 -6.90 -1.47
C ALA A 214 3.57 -7.15 -2.88
N ASP A 215 4.88 -7.03 -3.09
CA ASP A 215 5.54 -7.25 -4.39
C ASP A 215 5.45 -8.73 -4.78
N LYS A 216 4.29 -9.16 -5.27
CA LYS A 216 4.04 -10.53 -5.70
C LYS A 216 4.03 -10.64 -7.23
N MET A 217 4.56 -11.74 -7.73
CA MET A 217 4.44 -12.14 -9.12
C MET A 217 3.53 -13.36 -9.23
N TRP A 218 2.53 -13.29 -10.07
CA TRP A 218 1.63 -14.39 -10.39
C TRP A 218 2.02 -15.00 -11.74
N ILE A 219 2.20 -16.32 -11.79
CA ILE A 219 2.56 -17.06 -12.99
C ILE A 219 1.52 -18.11 -13.30
N ASN A 220 1.13 -18.22 -14.56
CA ASN A 220 0.16 -19.22 -15.02
C ASN A 220 0.81 -20.61 -15.14
N THR A 221 0.48 -21.49 -14.20
CA THR A 221 1.04 -22.84 -14.06
C THR A 221 0.64 -23.77 -15.17
N LYS A 222 -0.54 -23.57 -15.78
CA LYS A 222 -0.96 -24.36 -16.95
C LYS A 222 -0.01 -24.16 -18.13
N TYR A 223 0.49 -22.95 -18.34
CA TYR A 223 1.46 -22.72 -19.40
C TYR A 223 2.83 -23.34 -19.09
N LEU A 224 3.26 -23.38 -17.82
CA LEU A 224 4.46 -24.12 -17.42
C LEU A 224 4.30 -25.60 -17.73
N ASP A 225 3.19 -26.22 -17.34
CA ASP A 225 2.87 -27.62 -17.63
C ASP A 225 2.87 -27.91 -19.14
N GLU A 226 2.24 -27.03 -19.92
CA GLU A 226 2.19 -27.18 -21.38
C GLU A 226 3.55 -27.00 -22.06
N LEU A 227 4.45 -26.25 -21.46
CA LEU A 227 5.84 -26.09 -21.91
C LEU A 227 6.72 -27.24 -21.42
N GLY A 228 6.28 -28.01 -20.41
CA GLY A 228 7.06 -29.04 -19.74
C GLY A 228 8.27 -28.47 -19.01
N VAL A 229 8.10 -27.34 -18.34
CA VAL A 229 9.14 -26.66 -17.55
C VAL A 229 8.69 -26.51 -16.10
N ASP A 230 9.63 -26.57 -15.18
CA ASP A 230 9.38 -26.30 -13.78
C ASP A 230 9.22 -24.80 -13.50
N MET A 231 8.75 -24.45 -12.29
CA MET A 231 8.71 -23.08 -11.78
C MET A 231 10.12 -22.49 -11.78
N PRO A 232 10.37 -21.34 -12.44
CA PRO A 232 11.71 -20.76 -12.47
C PRO A 232 12.12 -20.24 -11.08
N THR A 233 13.39 -20.38 -10.75
CA THR A 233 13.99 -19.98 -9.47
C THR A 233 15.12 -18.96 -9.64
N THR A 234 15.62 -18.80 -10.84
CA THR A 234 16.68 -17.85 -11.21
C THR A 234 16.24 -16.94 -12.36
N THR A 235 16.92 -15.83 -12.53
CA THR A 235 16.69 -14.91 -13.65
C THR A 235 16.94 -15.55 -15.00
N ASP A 236 17.93 -16.44 -15.11
CA ASP A 236 18.23 -17.19 -16.35
C ASP A 236 17.11 -18.18 -16.69
N GLU A 237 16.61 -18.93 -15.70
CA GLU A 237 15.47 -19.84 -15.90
C GLU A 237 14.21 -19.08 -16.31
N PHE A 238 13.95 -17.91 -15.70
CA PHE A 238 12.81 -17.07 -16.05
C PHE A 238 12.91 -16.56 -17.50
N TYR A 239 14.09 -16.13 -17.92
CA TYR A 239 14.33 -15.72 -19.30
C TYR A 239 14.04 -16.87 -20.28
N ASP A 240 14.53 -18.09 -19.99
CA ASP A 240 14.29 -19.28 -20.79
C ASP A 240 12.81 -19.66 -20.86
N VAL A 241 12.08 -19.56 -19.75
CA VAL A 241 10.63 -19.80 -19.69
C VAL A 241 9.87 -18.80 -20.55
N CYS A 242 10.19 -17.50 -20.43
CA CYS A 242 9.61 -16.45 -21.26
C CYS A 242 9.86 -16.68 -22.76
N GLN A 243 11.08 -17.06 -23.13
CA GLN A 243 11.42 -17.35 -24.51
C GLN A 243 10.62 -18.54 -25.07
N LYS A 244 10.57 -19.67 -24.33
CA LYS A 244 9.80 -20.86 -24.72
C LYS A 244 8.31 -20.56 -24.84
N PHE A 245 7.78 -19.76 -23.90
CA PHE A 245 6.39 -19.33 -23.94
C PHE A 245 6.07 -18.55 -25.22
N LEU A 246 6.88 -17.55 -25.58
CA LEU A 246 6.69 -16.74 -26.77
C LEU A 246 6.89 -17.54 -28.07
N GLU A 247 7.75 -18.57 -28.06
CA GLU A 247 7.89 -19.49 -29.19
C GLU A 247 6.62 -20.31 -29.42
N LYS A 248 5.98 -20.78 -28.35
CA LYS A 248 4.75 -21.58 -28.41
C LYS A 248 3.52 -20.71 -28.63
N TYR A 249 3.44 -19.55 -27.99
CA TYR A 249 2.33 -18.60 -28.05
C TYR A 249 2.76 -17.27 -28.69
N PRO A 250 2.82 -17.17 -30.03
CA PRO A 250 3.35 -15.97 -30.71
C PRO A 250 2.55 -14.67 -30.47
N ASN A 251 1.31 -14.78 -29.98
CA ASN A 251 0.47 -13.64 -29.55
C ASN A 251 0.41 -13.52 -28.02
N GLY A 252 1.15 -14.37 -27.31
CA GLY A 252 1.20 -14.37 -25.84
C GLY A 252 2.01 -13.20 -25.31
N ILE A 253 1.77 -12.88 -24.06
CA ILE A 253 2.47 -11.87 -23.27
C ILE A 253 3.17 -12.60 -22.14
N ALA A 254 4.50 -12.60 -22.14
CA ALA A 254 5.24 -13.35 -21.13
C ALA A 254 5.26 -12.63 -19.79
N LEU A 255 5.40 -11.31 -19.79
CA LEU A 255 5.35 -10.46 -18.61
C LEU A 255 4.47 -9.25 -18.92
N ALA A 256 3.38 -9.11 -18.19
CA ALA A 256 2.44 -8.01 -18.30
C ALA A 256 2.36 -7.28 -16.96
N GLY A 257 2.50 -5.96 -16.97
CA GLY A 257 2.38 -5.10 -15.80
C GLY A 257 1.60 -3.83 -16.13
N THR A 258 1.59 -2.86 -15.24
CA THR A 258 1.01 -1.53 -15.47
C THR A 258 2.10 -0.46 -15.48
N ALA A 259 1.73 0.75 -15.90
CA ALA A 259 2.56 1.92 -15.66
C ALA A 259 2.73 2.13 -14.13
N PRO A 260 3.90 2.60 -13.66
CA PRO A 260 4.13 2.89 -12.25
C PRO A 260 2.99 3.69 -11.62
N GLY A 261 2.55 3.29 -10.42
CA GLY A 261 1.45 3.95 -9.70
C GLY A 261 0.03 3.69 -10.25
N SER A 262 -0.14 2.84 -11.25
CA SER A 262 -1.45 2.55 -11.86
C SER A 262 -2.17 1.33 -11.28
N GLY A 263 -1.56 0.59 -10.37
CA GLY A 263 -2.15 -0.56 -9.69
C GLY A 263 -1.42 -0.83 -8.38
N TRP A 264 -1.95 -1.76 -7.58
CA TRP A 264 -1.33 -2.08 -6.31
C TRP A 264 -0.19 -3.10 -6.49
N HIS A 265 1.06 -2.65 -6.57
CA HIS A 265 2.24 -3.45 -6.87
C HIS A 265 2.14 -4.21 -8.21
N SER A 266 1.63 -3.51 -9.22
CA SER A 266 1.40 -4.07 -10.57
C SER A 266 2.51 -3.72 -11.56
N ASP A 267 3.53 -3.00 -11.12
CA ASP A 267 4.74 -2.72 -11.93
C ASP A 267 5.73 -3.89 -11.82
N PHE A 268 6.06 -4.52 -12.94
CA PHE A 268 6.98 -5.65 -12.96
C PHE A 268 8.39 -5.32 -12.43
N GLN A 269 8.76 -4.06 -12.45
CA GLN A 269 10.07 -3.57 -12.05
C GLN A 269 10.27 -3.72 -10.55
N GLU A 270 9.23 -3.47 -9.75
CA GLU A 270 9.24 -3.62 -8.29
C GLU A 270 9.67 -5.03 -7.90
N TRP A 271 9.06 -6.05 -8.50
CA TRP A 271 9.37 -7.44 -8.20
C TRP A 271 10.72 -7.90 -8.77
N LEU A 272 11.02 -7.57 -10.06
CA LEU A 272 12.25 -8.02 -10.72
C LEU A 272 13.51 -7.40 -10.11
N MET A 273 13.43 -6.16 -9.60
CA MET A 273 14.57 -5.49 -8.99
C MET A 273 15.12 -6.29 -7.79
N GLY A 274 14.27 -7.01 -7.05
CA GLY A 274 14.66 -7.87 -5.95
C GLY A 274 15.68 -8.96 -6.28
N SER A 275 15.88 -9.27 -7.56
CA SER A 275 16.93 -10.19 -8.02
C SER A 275 18.32 -9.54 -8.13
N PHE A 276 18.42 -8.23 -7.95
CA PHE A 276 19.66 -7.45 -8.08
C PHE A 276 19.94 -6.61 -6.84
N LEU A 277 18.93 -5.87 -6.36
CA LEU A 277 19.01 -5.06 -5.15
C LEU A 277 17.59 -4.83 -4.60
N LEU A 278 17.49 -4.31 -3.37
CA LEU A 278 16.19 -3.97 -2.77
C LEU A 278 15.50 -2.84 -3.55
N TYR A 279 14.23 -3.02 -3.90
CA TYR A 279 13.33 -1.94 -4.27
C TYR A 279 12.70 -1.36 -3.00
N PRO A 280 12.98 -0.10 -2.60
CA PRO A 280 12.49 0.44 -1.34
C PRO A 280 11.14 1.13 -1.43
N GLY A 281 10.59 1.31 -2.63
CA GLY A 281 9.41 2.13 -2.89
C GLY A 281 8.10 1.49 -2.45
N ARG A 282 7.05 2.30 -2.47
CA ARG A 282 5.66 1.89 -2.24
C ARG A 282 4.84 2.16 -3.49
N SER A 283 4.05 1.21 -3.91
CA SER A 283 3.32 1.17 -5.19
C SER A 283 2.39 2.35 -5.50
N TYR A 284 2.07 3.22 -4.57
CA TYR A 284 1.12 4.31 -4.81
C TYR A 284 1.74 5.67 -5.02
N THR A 285 3.04 5.77 -4.91
CA THR A 285 3.75 7.03 -5.04
C THR A 285 4.59 7.00 -6.31
N THR A 286 4.69 8.12 -6.98
CA THR A 286 5.56 8.33 -8.14
C THR A 286 6.45 9.53 -7.82
N ASN A 287 7.39 9.32 -6.89
CA ASN A 287 8.34 10.33 -6.47
C ASN A 287 9.73 9.71 -6.24
N ALA A 288 10.75 10.53 -6.12
CA ALA A 288 12.12 10.05 -5.95
C ALA A 288 12.33 9.28 -4.63
N TYR A 289 11.42 9.45 -3.66
CA TYR A 289 11.44 8.70 -2.41
C TYR A 289 11.33 7.19 -2.64
N ASP A 290 10.60 6.74 -3.66
CA ASP A 290 10.46 5.32 -4.00
C ASP A 290 11.77 4.65 -4.42
N TYR A 291 12.78 5.43 -4.78
CA TYR A 291 14.12 4.97 -5.06
C TYR A 291 15.11 5.27 -3.92
N THR A 292 14.61 5.60 -2.73
CA THR A 292 15.44 6.02 -1.59
C THR A 292 15.43 4.96 -0.49
N ALA A 293 16.62 4.51 -0.10
CA ALA A 293 16.84 3.50 0.94
C ALA A 293 17.79 4.01 2.02
N VAL A 294 17.81 3.35 3.16
CA VAL A 294 18.86 3.50 4.17
C VAL A 294 19.81 2.29 4.11
N ASN A 295 21.11 2.53 4.13
CA ASN A 295 22.09 1.47 4.22
C ASN A 295 22.43 1.12 5.68
N LYS A 296 23.22 0.05 5.90
CA LYS A 296 23.63 -0.41 7.24
C LYS A 296 24.41 0.59 8.08
N ASP A 297 24.99 1.61 7.46
CA ASP A 297 25.69 2.69 8.15
C ASP A 297 24.75 3.86 8.53
N GLY A 298 23.44 3.72 8.30
CA GLY A 298 22.42 4.75 8.53
C GLY A 298 22.43 5.87 7.48
N LYS A 299 23.08 5.64 6.33
CA LYS A 299 23.17 6.64 5.27
C LYS A 299 22.04 6.45 4.27
N ILE A 300 21.38 7.55 3.94
CA ILE A 300 20.35 7.61 2.89
C ILE A 300 21.01 7.59 1.51
N VAL A 301 20.54 6.69 0.65
CA VAL A 301 21.07 6.47 -0.70
C VAL A 301 19.93 6.37 -1.71
N CYS A 302 20.20 6.73 -2.97
CA CYS A 302 19.29 6.49 -4.08
C CYS A 302 19.69 5.19 -4.80
N VAL A 303 18.84 4.18 -4.75
CA VAL A 303 19.11 2.86 -5.35
C VAL A 303 19.24 2.94 -6.86
N ALA A 304 18.59 3.90 -7.50
CA ALA A 304 18.68 4.13 -8.95
C ALA A 304 20.07 4.63 -9.42
N THR A 305 21.00 4.89 -8.50
CA THR A 305 22.40 5.23 -8.81
C THR A 305 23.40 4.09 -8.54
N ASP A 306 22.93 2.95 -8.02
CA ASP A 306 23.76 1.78 -7.73
C ASP A 306 24.12 1.02 -9.02
N ASP A 307 25.32 0.44 -9.08
CA ASP A 307 25.72 -0.38 -10.23
C ASP A 307 24.81 -1.62 -10.41
N ARG A 308 24.25 -2.15 -9.32
CA ARG A 308 23.27 -3.26 -9.35
C ARG A 308 21.96 -2.86 -10.03
N TYR A 309 21.57 -1.58 -9.95
CA TYR A 309 20.44 -1.04 -10.71
C TYR A 309 20.73 -1.01 -12.22
N LYS A 310 21.97 -0.74 -12.60
CA LYS A 310 22.41 -0.87 -14.00
C LYS A 310 22.28 -2.30 -14.50
N ASP A 311 22.71 -3.28 -13.69
CA ASP A 311 22.61 -4.71 -14.03
C ASP A 311 21.13 -5.15 -14.17
N PHE A 312 20.25 -4.66 -13.29
CA PHE A 312 18.80 -4.85 -13.39
C PHE A 312 18.25 -4.31 -14.72
N LEU A 313 18.64 -3.09 -15.11
CA LEU A 313 18.20 -2.49 -16.38
C LEU A 313 18.71 -3.28 -17.61
N GLU A 314 19.94 -3.82 -17.54
CA GLU A 314 20.49 -4.68 -18.61
C GLU A 314 19.68 -5.97 -18.74
N TYR A 315 19.31 -6.60 -17.62
CA TYR A 315 18.45 -7.77 -17.61
C TYR A 315 17.06 -7.48 -18.19
N CYS A 316 16.40 -6.39 -17.76
CA CYS A 316 15.13 -5.96 -18.34
C CYS A 316 15.23 -5.68 -19.84
N ASN A 317 16.32 -5.06 -20.29
CA ASN A 317 16.57 -4.83 -21.72
C ASN A 317 16.72 -6.17 -22.48
N SER A 318 17.32 -7.20 -21.86
CA SER A 318 17.41 -8.54 -22.45
C SER A 318 16.03 -9.18 -22.62
N LEU A 319 15.17 -9.11 -21.60
CA LEU A 319 13.77 -9.57 -21.65
C LEU A 319 12.95 -8.80 -22.71
N TYR A 320 13.12 -7.47 -22.76
CA TYR A 320 12.43 -6.65 -23.77
C TYR A 320 12.86 -7.01 -25.20
N LYS A 321 14.16 -7.29 -25.42
CA LYS A 321 14.68 -7.68 -26.74
C LYS A 321 14.07 -8.96 -27.28
N ILE A 322 13.76 -9.94 -26.43
CA ILE A 322 13.05 -11.15 -26.86
C ILE A 322 11.53 -10.94 -26.95
N GLY A 323 11.03 -9.79 -26.51
CA GLY A 323 9.60 -9.44 -26.48
C GLY A 323 8.86 -10.01 -25.28
N ALA A 324 9.58 -10.33 -24.21
CA ALA A 324 8.98 -10.84 -22.96
C ALA A 324 8.24 -9.75 -22.20
N ILE A 325 8.80 -8.55 -22.08
CA ILE A 325 8.11 -7.39 -21.50
C ILE A 325 7.12 -6.85 -22.55
N TYR A 326 5.89 -6.66 -22.15
CA TYR A 326 4.83 -6.15 -23.01
C TYR A 326 5.00 -4.65 -23.25
N ASP A 327 4.90 -4.21 -24.51
CA ASP A 327 5.05 -2.78 -24.88
C ASP A 327 4.04 -1.86 -24.15
N GLY A 328 2.91 -2.40 -23.70
CA GLY A 328 1.87 -1.69 -22.94
C GLY A 328 2.22 -1.42 -21.47
N ASP A 329 3.14 -2.15 -20.88
CA ASP A 329 3.46 -2.08 -19.44
C ASP A 329 3.91 -0.68 -19.00
N PHE A 330 4.46 0.10 -19.89
CA PHE A 330 4.89 1.48 -19.61
C PHE A 330 3.78 2.53 -19.68
N THR A 331 2.54 2.13 -20.05
CA THR A 331 1.45 3.11 -20.31
C THR A 331 0.06 2.61 -19.98
N GLN A 332 -0.13 1.28 -19.78
CA GLN A 332 -1.45 0.74 -19.51
C GLN A 332 -1.86 0.92 -18.06
N THR A 333 -3.17 1.06 -17.88
CA THR A 333 -3.79 1.14 -16.55
C THR A 333 -4.12 -0.25 -16.00
N GLN A 334 -4.45 -0.33 -14.72
CA GLN A 334 -4.95 -1.54 -14.05
C GLN A 334 -6.14 -2.14 -14.80
N GLU A 335 -7.12 -1.34 -15.20
CA GLU A 335 -8.30 -1.82 -15.94
C GLU A 335 -7.97 -2.39 -17.33
N GLN A 336 -6.94 -1.84 -17.98
CA GLN A 336 -6.47 -2.36 -19.27
C GLN A 336 -5.79 -3.73 -19.09
N LEU A 337 -4.94 -3.86 -18.05
CA LEU A 337 -4.31 -5.15 -17.71
C LEU A 337 -5.36 -6.19 -17.30
N LYS A 338 -6.35 -5.82 -16.47
CA LYS A 338 -7.49 -6.67 -16.11
C LYS A 338 -8.23 -7.20 -17.33
N THR A 339 -8.51 -6.32 -18.29
CA THR A 339 -9.16 -6.72 -19.54
C THR A 339 -8.28 -7.69 -20.34
N LEU A 340 -6.98 -7.48 -20.36
CA LEU A 340 -6.02 -8.32 -21.08
C LEU A 340 -5.95 -9.72 -20.48
N VAL A 341 -5.79 -9.83 -19.17
CA VAL A 341 -5.67 -11.09 -18.43
C VAL A 341 -6.93 -11.95 -18.55
N ASN A 342 -8.12 -11.33 -18.52
CA ASN A 342 -9.39 -12.04 -18.65
C ASN A 342 -9.77 -12.41 -20.10
N ASN A 343 -8.84 -12.29 -21.04
CA ASN A 343 -9.04 -12.66 -22.44
C ASN A 343 -7.94 -13.63 -22.96
N PRO A 344 -7.75 -14.79 -22.30
CA PRO A 344 -6.62 -15.70 -22.57
C PRO A 344 -6.65 -16.30 -23.99
N ASP A 345 -7.81 -16.40 -24.62
CA ASP A 345 -7.95 -16.91 -25.99
C ASP A 345 -7.32 -15.97 -27.03
N GLN A 346 -7.29 -14.67 -26.77
CA GLN A 346 -6.72 -13.66 -27.66
C GLN A 346 -5.27 -13.31 -27.29
N SER A 347 -4.98 -13.24 -25.98
CA SER A 347 -3.71 -12.79 -25.45
C SER A 347 -3.38 -13.59 -24.19
N PRO A 348 -2.86 -14.84 -24.31
CA PRO A 348 -2.43 -15.60 -23.15
C PRO A 348 -1.33 -14.84 -22.41
N VAL A 349 -1.51 -14.64 -21.09
CA VAL A 349 -0.57 -13.95 -20.19
C VAL A 349 0.13 -14.99 -19.32
N LEU A 350 1.46 -15.05 -19.35
CA LEU A 350 2.22 -15.99 -18.54
C LEU A 350 2.41 -15.44 -17.12
N CYS A 351 2.90 -14.22 -16.97
CA CYS A 351 3.17 -13.59 -15.68
C CYS A 351 2.56 -12.20 -15.58
N MET A 352 2.10 -11.87 -14.37
CA MET A 352 1.65 -10.51 -14.01
C MET A 352 2.03 -10.20 -12.56
N PRO A 353 2.63 -9.03 -12.26
CA PRO A 353 2.84 -8.55 -10.90
C PRO A 353 1.53 -8.01 -10.34
N GLU A 354 1.25 -8.28 -9.07
CA GLU A 354 0.10 -7.74 -8.36
C GLU A 354 0.12 -8.12 -6.89
N GLY A 355 -0.23 -7.22 -6.00
CA GLY A 355 -0.33 -7.48 -4.57
C GLY A 355 -1.38 -8.52 -4.22
N THR A 356 -2.50 -8.55 -4.97
CA THR A 356 -3.56 -9.55 -4.84
C THR A 356 -4.17 -9.93 -6.19
N ILE A 357 -4.22 -11.23 -6.51
CA ILE A 357 -4.77 -11.73 -7.78
C ILE A 357 -6.25 -11.33 -8.01
N SER A 358 -7.01 -11.08 -6.94
CA SER A 358 -8.43 -10.71 -7.03
C SER A 358 -8.69 -9.39 -7.74
N ASP A 359 -7.70 -8.51 -7.83
CA ASP A 359 -7.84 -7.23 -8.55
C ASP A 359 -7.96 -7.44 -10.06
N TYR A 360 -7.37 -8.53 -10.57
CA TYR A 360 -7.42 -8.86 -12.00
C TYR A 360 -8.41 -9.96 -12.34
N ILE A 361 -8.48 -11.03 -11.53
CA ILE A 361 -9.28 -12.21 -11.84
C ILE A 361 -10.27 -12.44 -10.70
N ASP A 362 -11.54 -12.27 -10.99
CA ASP A 362 -12.62 -12.55 -10.03
C ASP A 362 -12.86 -14.05 -9.90
N VAL A 363 -12.73 -14.58 -8.70
CA VAL A 363 -12.83 -16.01 -8.39
C VAL A 363 -14.22 -16.59 -8.63
N VAL A 364 -15.29 -15.77 -8.57
CA VAL A 364 -16.67 -16.22 -8.74
C VAL A 364 -17.05 -16.28 -10.22
N SER A 365 -16.71 -15.24 -10.98
CA SER A 365 -17.04 -15.16 -12.40
C SER A 365 -16.06 -15.90 -13.30
N ASN A 366 -14.80 -16.11 -12.87
CA ASN A 366 -13.75 -16.74 -13.67
C ASN A 366 -12.88 -17.75 -12.86
N PRO A 367 -13.51 -18.72 -12.17
CA PRO A 367 -12.82 -19.62 -11.24
C PRO A 367 -11.77 -20.53 -11.89
N ASP A 368 -11.94 -20.89 -13.15
CA ASP A 368 -11.00 -21.76 -13.87
C ASP A 368 -9.70 -21.01 -14.17
N LEU A 369 -9.79 -19.75 -14.63
CA LEU A 369 -8.61 -18.91 -14.87
C LEU A 369 -7.91 -18.54 -13.56
N TYR A 370 -8.68 -18.24 -12.50
CA TYR A 370 -8.12 -17.91 -11.18
C TYR A 370 -7.20 -19.03 -10.66
N LYS A 371 -7.60 -20.30 -10.83
CA LYS A 371 -6.84 -21.48 -10.40
C LYS A 371 -5.61 -21.80 -11.25
N GLU A 372 -5.48 -21.20 -12.43
CA GLU A 372 -4.31 -21.38 -13.28
C GLU A 372 -3.09 -20.60 -12.77
N TYR A 373 -3.26 -19.60 -11.91
CA TYR A 373 -2.18 -18.75 -11.41
C TYR A 373 -1.72 -19.15 -10.01
N ALA A 374 -0.41 -19.19 -9.82
CA ALA A 374 0.23 -19.34 -8.52
C ALA A 374 1.28 -18.24 -8.34
N THR A 375 1.66 -17.95 -7.08
CA THR A 375 2.72 -16.98 -6.82
C THR A 375 4.09 -17.54 -7.17
N LEU A 376 4.90 -16.73 -7.85
CA LEU A 376 6.31 -16.98 -8.13
C LEU A 376 7.16 -16.31 -7.05
N ALA A 377 7.97 -17.09 -6.35
CA ALA A 377 8.91 -16.55 -5.37
C ALA A 377 9.97 -15.65 -6.05
N PRO A 378 10.59 -14.69 -5.34
CA PRO A 378 11.68 -13.90 -5.91
C PRO A 378 12.73 -14.77 -6.59
N LEU A 379 13.28 -14.32 -7.71
CA LEU A 379 14.29 -15.05 -8.45
C LEU A 379 15.69 -14.76 -7.90
N GLU A 380 16.56 -15.76 -7.93
CA GLU A 380 17.98 -15.56 -7.66
C GLU A 380 18.65 -14.90 -8.87
N GLY A 381 19.26 -13.74 -8.65
CA GLY A 381 20.02 -13.00 -9.64
C GLY A 381 21.42 -13.56 -9.90
N PRO A 382 22.18 -12.98 -10.85
CA PRO A 382 23.48 -13.48 -11.28
C PRO A 382 24.55 -13.51 -10.17
N ASP A 383 24.45 -12.63 -9.18
CA ASP A 383 25.37 -12.55 -8.03
C ASP A 383 24.87 -13.30 -6.78
N GLY A 384 23.70 -13.98 -6.88
CA GLY A 384 23.07 -14.70 -5.79
C GLY A 384 22.09 -13.85 -4.97
N THR A 385 21.86 -12.59 -5.33
CA THR A 385 20.85 -11.73 -4.70
C THR A 385 19.45 -12.27 -4.96
N ARG A 386 18.64 -12.38 -3.89
CA ARG A 386 17.26 -12.84 -3.94
C ARG A 386 16.46 -12.18 -2.84
N LEU A 387 15.77 -11.10 -3.16
CA LEU A 387 15.09 -10.23 -2.21
C LEU A 387 13.62 -10.01 -2.57
N THR A 388 12.82 -9.78 -1.55
CA THR A 388 11.53 -9.11 -1.64
C THR A 388 11.48 -8.01 -0.60
N THR A 389 10.73 -6.96 -0.86
CA THR A 389 10.58 -5.86 0.10
C THR A 389 9.62 -6.25 1.20
N TYR A 390 10.08 -6.12 2.44
CA TYR A 390 9.27 -6.18 3.64
C TYR A 390 8.97 -4.76 4.11
N TYR A 391 7.73 -4.34 3.92
CA TYR A 391 7.25 -2.98 4.25
C TYR A 391 6.93 -2.87 5.75
N LYS A 392 7.94 -2.95 6.60
CA LYS A 392 7.81 -3.03 8.06
C LYS A 392 7.11 -1.84 8.72
N TYR A 393 7.05 -0.69 8.05
CA TYR A 393 6.38 0.52 8.55
C TYR A 393 4.95 0.69 8.01
N SER A 394 4.44 -0.19 7.16
CA SER A 394 3.13 -0.04 6.54
C SER A 394 1.96 -0.29 7.48
N ALA A 395 2.21 -0.99 8.58
CA ALA A 395 1.16 -1.40 9.51
C ALA A 395 0.67 -0.29 10.43
N VAL A 396 1.52 0.70 10.72
CA VAL A 396 1.23 1.79 11.66
C VAL A 396 1.17 3.11 10.90
N SER A 397 0.12 3.89 11.14
CA SER A 397 -0.05 5.22 10.55
C SER A 397 -0.30 6.27 11.64
N SER A 398 0.20 7.48 11.42
CA SER A 398 -0.14 8.67 12.22
C SER A 398 -1.35 9.40 11.61
N GLY A 399 -1.84 10.45 12.30
CA GLY A 399 -2.89 11.29 11.75
C GLY A 399 -4.31 10.73 11.89
N ASN A 400 -4.53 9.75 12.75
CA ASN A 400 -5.84 9.08 12.84
C ASN A 400 -6.82 9.72 13.83
N PHE A 401 -6.31 10.49 14.80
CA PHE A 401 -7.13 11.25 15.75
C PHE A 401 -6.37 12.48 16.21
N MET A 402 -6.98 13.65 16.08
CA MET A 402 -6.39 14.93 16.43
C MET A 402 -7.41 15.77 17.22
N ILE A 403 -6.89 16.65 18.06
CA ILE A 403 -7.67 17.59 18.88
C ILE A 403 -7.30 19.00 18.47
N THR A 404 -8.29 19.86 18.28
CA THR A 404 -8.06 21.27 17.94
C THR A 404 -8.06 22.17 19.19
N ASP A 405 -7.62 23.42 19.05
CA ASP A 405 -7.64 24.44 20.11
C ASP A 405 -9.05 24.89 20.53
N LYS A 406 -10.08 24.46 19.78
CA LYS A 406 -11.51 24.67 20.16
C LYS A 406 -11.95 23.72 21.26
N CYS A 407 -11.35 22.53 21.33
CA CYS A 407 -11.69 21.52 22.33
C CYS A 407 -11.35 22.02 23.74
N LYS A 408 -12.36 22.08 24.60
CA LYS A 408 -12.24 22.61 25.98
C LYS A 408 -11.79 21.55 26.98
N ASP A 409 -11.93 20.28 26.63
CA ASP A 409 -11.58 19.13 27.50
C ASP A 409 -10.87 18.03 26.68
N PRO A 410 -9.59 18.24 26.31
CA PRO A 410 -8.81 17.26 25.56
C PRO A 410 -8.67 15.91 26.29
N ALA A 411 -8.67 15.90 27.63
CA ALA A 411 -8.60 14.67 28.41
C ALA A 411 -9.84 13.79 28.19
N THR A 412 -11.04 14.39 28.22
CA THR A 412 -12.28 13.65 27.95
C THR A 412 -12.37 13.22 26.48
N ALA A 413 -11.85 13.98 25.53
CA ALA A 413 -11.75 13.56 24.12
C ALA A 413 -10.85 12.33 23.96
N LEU A 414 -9.70 12.30 24.65
CA LEU A 414 -8.82 11.10 24.67
C LEU A 414 -9.47 9.90 25.35
N GLN A 415 -10.22 10.11 26.44
CA GLN A 415 -10.96 9.02 27.08
C GLN A 415 -12.02 8.41 26.15
N TRP A 416 -12.66 9.25 25.31
CA TRP A 416 -13.64 8.76 24.33
C TRP A 416 -12.97 7.92 23.24
N VAL A 417 -11.86 8.39 22.68
CA VAL A 417 -11.18 7.68 21.57
C VAL A 417 -10.47 6.42 22.03
N ASP A 418 -10.09 6.33 23.30
CA ASP A 418 -9.38 5.18 23.86
C ASP A 418 -10.16 3.86 23.73
N PHE A 419 -11.50 3.95 23.60
CA PHE A 419 -12.35 2.80 23.31
C PHE A 419 -11.93 2.04 22.05
N PHE A 420 -11.53 2.75 20.99
CA PHE A 420 -11.13 2.13 19.73
C PHE A 420 -9.83 1.31 19.82
N TYR A 421 -9.03 1.55 20.85
CA TYR A 421 -7.80 0.79 21.15
C TYR A 421 -8.05 -0.41 22.07
N SER A 422 -9.25 -0.57 22.57
CA SER A 422 -9.65 -1.76 23.34
C SER A 422 -9.84 -2.98 22.45
N SER A 423 -9.89 -4.16 23.03
CA SER A 423 -10.11 -5.42 22.32
C SER A 423 -11.42 -5.49 21.52
N LYS A 424 -12.39 -4.67 21.87
CA LYS A 424 -13.71 -4.61 21.23
C LYS A 424 -13.86 -3.42 20.29
N GLY A 425 -12.93 -2.44 20.35
CA GLY A 425 -13.07 -1.18 19.62
C GLY A 425 -13.19 -1.38 18.12
N ASP A 426 -12.28 -2.15 17.54
CA ASP A 426 -12.31 -2.46 16.12
C ASP A 426 -13.54 -3.32 15.75
N LEU A 427 -13.87 -4.37 16.53
CA LEU A 427 -15.06 -5.20 16.28
C LEU A 427 -16.36 -4.39 16.30
N CYS A 428 -16.55 -3.55 17.32
CA CYS A 428 -17.75 -2.74 17.44
C CYS A 428 -17.89 -1.70 16.33
N SER A 429 -16.80 -1.03 15.99
CA SER A 429 -16.82 0.00 14.94
C SER A 429 -17.03 -0.60 13.55
N GLN A 430 -16.41 -1.74 13.28
CA GLN A 430 -16.39 -2.36 11.95
C GLN A 430 -17.60 -3.25 11.67
N TYR A 431 -18.16 -3.93 12.69
CA TYR A 431 -19.14 -5.00 12.48
C TYR A 431 -20.42 -4.85 13.33
N GLY A 432 -20.47 -3.88 14.25
CA GLY A 432 -21.60 -3.66 15.16
C GLY A 432 -21.28 -3.98 16.61
N ALA A 433 -22.12 -3.48 17.53
CA ALA A 433 -21.83 -3.52 18.96
C ALA A 433 -22.37 -4.75 19.71
N ASP A 434 -23.10 -5.66 19.06
CA ASP A 434 -23.82 -6.75 19.69
C ASP A 434 -23.01 -8.06 19.68
N GLU A 435 -22.25 -8.32 20.76
CA GLU A 435 -21.57 -9.60 20.97
C GLU A 435 -22.57 -10.77 20.94
N GLY A 436 -22.29 -11.80 20.18
CA GLY A 436 -23.17 -12.95 19.95
C GLY A 436 -24.12 -12.78 18.76
N THR A 437 -24.26 -11.58 18.21
CA THR A 437 -25.01 -11.29 16.98
C THR A 437 -24.09 -10.87 15.85
N ASP A 438 -23.19 -9.92 16.10
CA ASP A 438 -22.28 -9.38 15.11
C ASP A 438 -20.95 -10.12 15.10
N TRP A 439 -20.46 -10.49 16.27
CA TRP A 439 -19.22 -11.23 16.47
C TRP A 439 -19.23 -11.96 17.83
N VAL A 440 -18.25 -12.84 18.04
CA VAL A 440 -17.96 -13.48 19.33
C VAL A 440 -16.46 -13.46 19.58
N LEU A 441 -16.06 -13.28 20.86
CA LEU A 441 -14.66 -13.41 21.29
C LEU A 441 -14.34 -14.86 21.65
N ASN A 442 -13.07 -15.26 21.41
CA ASN A 442 -12.49 -16.53 21.80
C ASN A 442 -13.38 -17.75 21.47
N PRO A 443 -13.83 -17.95 20.22
CA PRO A 443 -14.72 -19.03 19.85
C PRO A 443 -14.07 -20.38 20.15
N GLU A 444 -14.76 -21.24 20.94
CA GLU A 444 -14.20 -22.49 21.44
C GLU A 444 -13.92 -23.50 20.30
N GLY A 445 -12.68 -23.96 20.22
CA GLY A 445 -12.24 -24.97 19.24
C GLY A 445 -11.96 -24.42 17.84
N GLU A 446 -12.14 -23.12 17.61
CA GLU A 446 -11.79 -22.49 16.34
C GLU A 446 -10.36 -21.96 16.34
N VAL A 447 -9.76 -21.82 15.16
CA VAL A 447 -8.38 -21.35 14.97
C VAL A 447 -8.37 -20.16 14.04
N GLY A 448 -7.35 -19.32 14.17
CA GLY A 448 -7.09 -18.21 13.27
C GLY A 448 -6.28 -18.62 12.04
N LEU A 449 -6.08 -17.68 11.14
CA LEU A 449 -5.31 -17.87 9.89
C LEU A 449 -3.87 -18.36 10.14
N ASN A 450 -3.30 -18.03 11.29
CA ASN A 450 -1.99 -18.48 11.75
C ASN A 450 -1.99 -19.86 12.45
N GLY A 451 -3.13 -20.56 12.48
CA GLY A 451 -3.29 -21.86 13.14
C GLY A 451 -3.33 -21.81 14.69
N LYS A 452 -3.23 -20.62 15.30
CA LYS A 452 -3.38 -20.43 16.74
C LYS A 452 -4.88 -20.42 17.11
N PRO A 453 -5.27 -20.61 18.40
CA PRO A 453 -6.66 -20.42 18.83
C PRO A 453 -7.19 -19.07 18.35
N ALA A 454 -8.39 -19.06 17.79
CA ALA A 454 -9.01 -17.85 17.28
C ALA A 454 -9.30 -16.85 18.40
N LEU A 455 -9.05 -15.57 18.14
CA LEU A 455 -9.33 -14.49 19.09
C LEU A 455 -10.79 -14.02 18.97
N TYR A 456 -11.34 -14.04 17.77
CA TYR A 456 -12.73 -13.66 17.52
C TYR A 456 -13.28 -14.33 16.27
N LYS A 457 -14.60 -14.30 16.13
CA LYS A 457 -15.32 -14.74 14.93
C LYS A 457 -16.34 -13.70 14.55
N ILE A 458 -16.35 -13.30 13.29
CA ILE A 458 -17.38 -12.44 12.71
C ILE A 458 -18.60 -13.30 12.38
N LEU A 459 -19.77 -12.86 12.83
CA LEU A 459 -21.07 -13.49 12.56
C LEU A 459 -21.90 -12.69 11.56
N ASN A 460 -21.71 -11.36 11.54
CA ASN A 460 -22.36 -10.41 10.63
C ASN A 460 -21.28 -9.61 9.93
N GLY A 461 -20.97 -9.95 8.70
CA GLY A 461 -19.92 -9.30 7.92
C GLY A 461 -20.35 -7.95 7.31
N TYR A 462 -19.44 -7.30 6.60
CA TYR A 462 -19.71 -6.02 5.93
C TYR A 462 -20.88 -6.12 4.96
N SER A 463 -21.72 -5.08 4.97
CA SER A 463 -22.77 -4.90 3.98
C SER A 463 -22.29 -3.95 2.88
N GLY A 464 -22.42 -4.36 1.63
CA GLY A 464 -22.27 -3.48 0.46
C GLY A 464 -23.48 -2.58 0.22
N GLU A 465 -24.60 -2.85 0.90
CA GLU A 465 -25.84 -2.08 0.81
C GLU A 465 -25.88 -1.00 1.90
N PRO A 466 -26.59 0.12 1.71
CA PRO A 466 -26.74 1.15 2.73
C PRO A 466 -27.28 0.59 4.04
N GLN A 467 -26.58 0.84 5.13
CA GLN A 467 -26.90 0.39 6.48
C GLN A 467 -26.68 1.53 7.50
N ASN A 468 -27.13 1.34 8.75
CA ASN A 468 -26.96 2.28 9.86
C ASN A 468 -26.61 1.56 11.17
N HIS A 469 -25.98 0.38 11.06
CA HIS A 469 -25.69 -0.51 12.17
C HIS A 469 -24.28 -0.29 12.76
N ASP A 470 -23.29 -0.13 11.88
CA ASP A 470 -21.87 0.02 12.20
C ASP A 470 -21.24 1.16 11.38
N TRP A 471 -19.96 1.48 11.68
CA TRP A 471 -19.23 2.50 10.94
C TRP A 471 -18.41 1.93 9.78
N GLN A 472 -18.15 0.62 9.78
CA GLN A 472 -17.25 -0.03 8.82
C GLN A 472 -15.91 0.72 8.70
N ASP A 473 -15.50 1.11 7.49
CA ASP A 473 -14.20 1.75 7.24
C ASP A 473 -14.14 3.24 7.69
N ILE A 474 -15.13 3.73 8.42
CA ILE A 474 -15.09 5.08 9.00
C ILE A 474 -14.38 5.03 10.36
N GLY A 475 -13.51 6.01 10.59
CA GLY A 475 -12.90 6.19 11.90
C GLY A 475 -11.51 5.57 12.03
N ILE A 476 -11.22 5.10 13.23
CA ILE A 476 -9.88 4.66 13.62
C ILE A 476 -9.81 3.14 13.52
N ARG A 477 -8.95 2.64 12.67
CA ARG A 477 -8.68 1.21 12.56
C ARG A 477 -7.59 0.79 13.55
N VAL A 478 -7.88 -0.22 14.38
CA VAL A 478 -6.93 -0.76 15.35
C VAL A 478 -6.91 -2.28 15.24
N ALA A 479 -6.21 -2.77 14.24
CA ALA A 479 -6.13 -4.18 13.88
C ALA A 479 -4.65 -4.63 13.76
N PRO A 480 -3.95 -4.89 14.89
CA PRO A 480 -2.58 -5.41 14.87
C PRO A 480 -2.52 -6.82 14.28
N GLU A 481 -1.32 -7.29 13.89
CA GLU A 481 -1.12 -8.56 13.18
C GLU A 481 -1.76 -9.76 13.89
N ASP A 482 -1.49 -9.92 15.18
CA ASP A 482 -2.06 -11.04 15.95
C ASP A 482 -3.59 -11.01 15.96
N TYR A 483 -4.19 -9.81 15.98
CA TYR A 483 -5.63 -9.63 15.89
C TYR A 483 -6.14 -10.04 14.50
N ARG A 484 -5.58 -9.52 13.42
CA ARG A 484 -5.98 -9.88 12.05
C ARG A 484 -5.83 -11.38 11.76
N LEU A 485 -4.71 -11.96 12.15
CA LEU A 485 -4.46 -13.39 12.00
C LEU A 485 -5.29 -14.26 12.96
N GLY A 486 -5.86 -13.65 14.01
CA GLY A 486 -6.69 -14.29 15.03
C GLY A 486 -8.17 -14.38 14.67
N GLN A 487 -8.62 -13.88 13.53
CA GLN A 487 -9.98 -14.09 13.06
C GLN A 487 -10.25 -15.58 12.83
N ALA A 488 -11.34 -16.09 13.42
CA ALA A 488 -11.71 -17.49 13.26
C ALA A 488 -11.91 -17.87 11.80
N THR A 489 -11.40 -18.99 11.49
CA THR A 489 -11.06 -19.38 10.14
C THR A 489 -11.37 -20.88 9.96
N ASP A 490 -12.07 -21.38 8.86
CA ASP A 490 -12.38 -22.81 8.64
C ASP A 490 -11.12 -23.58 8.15
N PRO A 491 -10.71 -24.69 8.76
CA PRO A 491 -9.53 -25.50 8.41
C PRO A 491 -9.46 -26.05 6.99
N ASP A 492 -10.54 -26.20 6.32
CA ASP A 492 -10.61 -26.92 5.04
C ASP A 492 -10.89 -26.04 3.82
N VAL A 493 -10.73 -24.71 3.94
CA VAL A 493 -10.97 -23.80 2.79
C VAL A 493 -10.04 -24.11 1.62
N ASP A 494 -10.60 -24.15 0.44
CA ASP A 494 -9.82 -24.13 -0.80
C ASP A 494 -9.23 -22.71 -0.99
N PRO A 495 -7.90 -22.51 -0.92
CA PRO A 495 -7.29 -21.19 -1.11
C PRO A 495 -7.66 -20.54 -2.45
N TYR A 496 -8.07 -21.34 -3.43
CA TYR A 496 -8.54 -20.92 -4.73
C TYR A 496 -10.09 -20.89 -4.84
N GLY A 497 -10.78 -21.07 -3.74
CA GLY A 497 -12.24 -20.93 -3.64
C GLY A 497 -12.67 -19.48 -3.39
N PRO A 498 -13.99 -19.21 -3.46
CA PRO A 498 -14.54 -17.86 -3.24
C PRO A 498 -14.14 -17.23 -1.90
N ASP A 499 -13.96 -18.06 -0.86
CA ASP A 499 -13.67 -17.63 0.50
C ASP A 499 -12.18 -17.84 0.86
N GLY A 500 -11.32 -18.19 -0.10
CA GLY A 500 -9.94 -18.63 0.14
C GLY A 500 -8.86 -17.56 -0.01
N LEU A 501 -9.20 -16.33 -0.40
CA LEU A 501 -8.24 -15.30 -0.78
C LEU A 501 -7.25 -14.97 0.34
N GLU A 502 -7.71 -14.72 1.55
CA GLU A 502 -6.84 -14.37 2.69
C GLU A 502 -5.83 -15.49 2.98
N LYS A 503 -6.28 -16.76 2.91
CA LYS A 503 -5.38 -17.90 3.07
C LYS A 503 -4.37 -18.00 1.94
N LEU A 504 -4.80 -17.81 0.70
CA LEU A 504 -3.89 -17.80 -0.47
C LEU A 504 -2.79 -16.75 -0.32
N LEU A 505 -3.17 -15.54 0.08
CA LEU A 505 -2.24 -14.43 0.24
C LEU A 505 -1.32 -14.61 1.48
N TYR A 506 -1.87 -15.13 2.58
CA TYR A 506 -1.08 -15.46 3.76
C TYR A 506 -0.05 -16.55 3.46
N ASP A 507 -0.48 -17.67 2.89
CA ASP A 507 0.40 -18.79 2.54
C ASP A 507 1.48 -18.36 1.53
N ALA A 508 1.11 -17.56 0.53
CA ALA A 508 2.05 -17.00 -0.43
C ALA A 508 3.10 -16.14 0.28
N SER A 509 2.68 -15.21 1.13
CA SER A 509 3.59 -14.31 1.85
C SER A 509 4.50 -15.08 2.81
N ALA A 510 3.95 -16.01 3.59
CA ALA A 510 4.72 -16.78 4.56
C ALA A 510 5.75 -17.74 3.92
N ASN A 511 5.38 -18.38 2.79
CA ASN A 511 6.21 -19.42 2.18
C ASN A 511 7.11 -18.92 1.04
N ASN A 512 6.63 -17.95 0.25
CA ASN A 512 7.32 -17.54 -0.97
C ASN A 512 8.02 -16.18 -0.86
N TYR A 513 7.65 -15.32 0.12
CA TYR A 513 8.19 -13.96 0.21
C TYR A 513 8.92 -13.69 1.53
N ALA A 514 8.33 -13.95 2.68
CA ALA A 514 8.95 -13.66 3.97
C ALA A 514 10.37 -14.22 4.14
N PRO A 515 10.70 -15.46 3.66
CA PRO A 515 12.07 -15.98 3.73
C PRO A 515 13.11 -15.17 2.94
N TYR A 516 12.66 -14.32 2.01
CA TYR A 516 13.51 -13.51 1.13
C TYR A 516 13.45 -12.02 1.45
N SER A 517 12.85 -11.62 2.58
CA SER A 517 12.81 -10.22 3.00
C SER A 517 14.22 -9.67 3.25
N GLN A 518 14.39 -8.35 3.13
CA GLN A 518 15.68 -7.71 3.41
C GLN A 518 16.20 -8.00 4.83
N ASP A 519 15.29 -8.18 5.80
CA ASP A 519 15.65 -8.50 7.18
C ASP A 519 16.18 -9.93 7.30
N GLU A 520 15.47 -10.93 6.75
CA GLU A 520 15.88 -12.35 6.78
C GLU A 520 17.16 -12.59 5.97
N GLN A 521 17.33 -11.91 4.85
CA GLN A 521 18.51 -12.01 4.00
C GLN A 521 19.66 -11.11 4.48
N ASN A 522 19.46 -10.34 5.56
CA ASN A 522 20.43 -9.38 6.06
C ASN A 522 21.00 -8.50 4.93
N ALA A 523 20.12 -7.96 4.10
CA ALA A 523 20.46 -7.10 2.98
C ALA A 523 21.21 -5.83 3.44
N ASP A 524 21.99 -5.24 2.56
CA ASP A 524 22.76 -4.01 2.83
C ASP A 524 21.92 -2.73 2.77
N LEU A 525 20.70 -2.83 2.26
CA LEU A 525 19.71 -1.76 2.14
C LEU A 525 18.45 -2.10 2.92
N ASP A 526 17.74 -1.07 3.38
CA ASP A 526 16.48 -1.19 4.10
C ASP A 526 15.52 -0.05 3.70
N VAL A 527 14.22 -0.28 3.93
CA VAL A 527 13.17 0.71 3.68
C VAL A 527 13.20 1.84 4.71
N LEU A 528 12.74 3.02 4.31
CA LEU A 528 12.63 4.17 5.19
C LEU A 528 11.26 4.22 5.89
N PRO A 529 11.20 4.73 7.14
CA PRO A 529 9.93 5.12 7.76
C PRO A 529 9.33 6.32 7.03
N GLU A 530 8.07 6.65 7.33
CA GLU A 530 7.48 7.91 6.88
C GLU A 530 8.31 9.10 7.38
N MET A 531 8.77 9.94 6.44
CA MET A 531 9.68 11.05 6.74
C MET A 531 8.90 12.27 7.25
N LYS A 532 9.04 12.61 8.53
CA LYS A 532 8.37 13.75 9.17
C LYS A 532 9.11 15.07 8.86
N MET A 533 8.90 15.59 7.64
CA MET A 533 9.49 16.84 7.17
C MET A 533 8.73 18.06 7.69
N SER A 534 9.46 19.14 7.98
CA SER A 534 8.86 20.47 8.12
C SER A 534 8.42 21.01 6.75
N ASN A 535 7.55 22.03 6.75
CA ASN A 535 7.12 22.70 5.51
C ASN A 535 8.29 23.31 4.74
N ASP A 536 9.31 23.85 5.44
CA ASP A 536 10.50 24.40 4.81
C ASP A 536 11.32 23.30 4.11
N GLU A 537 11.50 22.13 4.74
CA GLU A 537 12.20 20.97 4.17
C GLU A 537 11.44 20.41 2.97
N SER A 538 10.14 20.19 3.10
CA SER A 538 9.29 19.71 2.01
C SER A 538 9.28 20.68 0.81
N SER A 539 9.12 21.98 1.08
CA SER A 539 9.15 23.02 0.05
C SER A 539 10.50 23.11 -0.67
N ALA A 540 11.61 22.91 0.07
CA ALA A 540 12.95 22.98 -0.50
C ALA A 540 13.22 21.88 -1.52
N ILE A 541 12.65 20.70 -1.35
CA ILE A 541 12.90 19.53 -2.23
C ILE A 541 11.80 19.23 -3.23
N SER A 542 10.59 19.78 -3.08
CA SER A 542 9.42 19.41 -3.89
C SER A 542 9.64 19.46 -5.41
N THR A 543 10.36 20.47 -5.91
CA THR A 543 10.69 20.57 -7.34
C THR A 543 11.81 19.62 -7.74
N ILE A 544 12.77 19.39 -6.85
CA ILE A 544 13.89 18.47 -7.06
C ILE A 544 13.37 17.04 -7.12
N ASP A 545 12.48 16.67 -6.24
CA ASP A 545 11.87 15.34 -6.15
C ASP A 545 11.19 14.96 -7.46
N VAL A 546 10.32 15.83 -7.98
CA VAL A 546 9.63 15.61 -9.26
C VAL A 546 10.60 15.51 -10.43
N GLU A 547 11.65 16.33 -10.49
CA GLU A 547 12.61 16.29 -11.59
C GLU A 547 13.52 15.07 -11.52
N VAL A 548 13.92 14.64 -10.32
CA VAL A 548 14.73 13.43 -10.10
C VAL A 548 13.92 12.20 -10.48
N GLU A 549 12.68 12.06 -9.97
CA GLU A 549 11.78 10.97 -10.33
C GLU A 549 11.59 10.86 -11.84
N LYS A 550 11.27 11.97 -12.48
CA LYS A 550 11.08 12.04 -13.94
C LYS A 550 12.32 11.56 -14.71
N ILE A 551 13.53 11.96 -14.29
CA ILE A 551 14.78 11.50 -14.93
C ILE A 551 14.94 9.99 -14.75
N ILE A 552 14.63 9.44 -13.56
CA ILE A 552 14.72 8.01 -13.30
C ILE A 552 13.74 7.26 -14.21
N SER A 553 12.45 7.61 -14.17
CA SER A 553 11.39 6.91 -14.90
C SER A 553 11.58 6.97 -16.42
N GLU A 554 11.88 8.16 -16.99
CA GLU A 554 12.14 8.31 -18.43
C GLU A 554 13.40 7.55 -18.88
N SER A 555 14.48 7.59 -18.09
CA SER A 555 15.73 6.89 -18.41
C SER A 555 15.58 5.38 -18.30
N GLN A 556 14.86 4.90 -17.30
CA GLN A 556 14.55 3.49 -17.10
C GLN A 556 13.83 2.92 -18.33
N VAL A 557 12.75 3.56 -18.78
CA VAL A 557 12.05 3.15 -20.00
C VAL A 557 12.98 3.21 -21.24
N ALA A 558 13.79 4.26 -21.36
CA ALA A 558 14.71 4.41 -22.49
C ALA A 558 15.79 3.30 -22.52
N PHE A 559 16.34 2.93 -21.38
CA PHE A 559 17.32 1.85 -21.26
C PHE A 559 16.69 0.47 -21.48
N ILE A 560 15.55 0.18 -20.86
CA ILE A 560 14.84 -1.10 -21.01
C ILE A 560 14.43 -1.32 -22.46
N THR A 561 13.88 -0.31 -23.14
CA THR A 561 13.44 -0.43 -24.53
C THR A 561 14.62 -0.38 -25.54
N GLY A 562 15.81 -0.01 -25.08
CA GLY A 562 16.98 0.21 -25.93
C GLY A 562 16.85 1.46 -26.81
N ALA A 563 15.97 2.41 -26.45
CA ALA A 563 15.92 3.74 -27.07
C ALA A 563 17.19 4.54 -26.78
N GLN A 564 17.77 4.30 -25.60
CA GLN A 564 19.11 4.75 -25.21
C GLN A 564 19.97 3.52 -24.88
N ASP A 565 21.21 3.55 -25.37
CA ASP A 565 22.19 2.51 -25.04
C ASP A 565 22.68 2.67 -23.59
N LEU A 566 22.57 1.63 -22.79
CA LEU A 566 22.83 1.68 -21.35
C LEU A 566 24.29 1.97 -21.03
N ASP A 567 25.24 1.31 -21.72
CA ASP A 567 26.66 1.46 -21.43
C ASP A 567 27.18 2.88 -21.69
N SER A 568 26.82 3.43 -22.83
CA SER A 568 27.22 4.79 -23.21
C SER A 568 26.37 5.89 -22.58
N GLY A 569 25.18 5.55 -22.08
CA GLY A 569 24.22 6.49 -21.49
C GLY A 569 24.32 6.64 -19.97
N TRP A 570 24.88 5.63 -19.27
CA TRP A 570 24.86 5.55 -17.82
C TRP A 570 25.50 6.77 -17.12
N ASP A 571 26.72 7.14 -17.50
CA ASP A 571 27.38 8.32 -16.92
C ASP A 571 26.58 9.63 -17.15
N SER A 572 25.95 9.77 -18.32
CA SER A 572 25.11 10.92 -18.62
C SER A 572 23.82 10.94 -17.79
N TYR A 573 23.24 9.77 -17.52
CA TYR A 573 22.10 9.61 -16.61
C TYR A 573 22.45 10.05 -15.19
N LEU A 574 23.54 9.53 -14.61
CA LEU A 574 24.03 9.93 -13.28
C LEU A 574 24.33 11.43 -13.19
N ASP A 575 24.95 11.98 -14.23
CA ASP A 575 25.18 13.43 -14.36
C ASP A 575 23.89 14.25 -14.38
N SER A 576 22.82 13.71 -14.98
CA SER A 576 21.51 14.37 -15.04
C SER A 576 20.83 14.41 -13.67
N LEU A 577 20.85 13.30 -12.92
CA LEU A 577 20.36 13.24 -11.55
C LEU A 577 21.09 14.24 -10.63
N ASN A 578 22.42 14.29 -10.73
CA ASN A 578 23.22 15.26 -9.96
C ASN A 578 22.87 16.71 -10.30
N LYS A 579 22.64 17.03 -11.57
CA LYS A 579 22.23 18.37 -12.01
C LYS A 579 20.81 18.73 -11.61
N ALA A 580 19.92 17.76 -11.50
CA ALA A 580 18.56 17.92 -10.97
C ALA A 580 18.53 18.22 -9.47
N GLY A 581 19.63 17.94 -8.74
CA GLY A 581 19.73 18.23 -7.31
C GLY A 581 19.63 16.99 -6.43
N LEU A 582 19.85 15.77 -6.93
CA LEU A 582 19.78 14.52 -6.16
C LEU A 582 20.58 14.61 -4.85
N SER A 583 21.78 15.24 -4.85
CA SER A 583 22.59 15.41 -3.65
C SER A 583 21.89 16.26 -2.57
N ASP A 584 21.14 17.28 -2.97
CA ASP A 584 20.41 18.15 -2.05
C ASP A 584 19.18 17.42 -1.50
N LEU A 585 18.47 16.64 -2.35
CA LEU A 585 17.38 15.77 -1.95
C LEU A 585 17.80 14.75 -0.87
N LEU A 586 18.87 13.98 -1.15
CA LEU A 586 19.38 12.98 -0.21
C LEU A 586 19.92 13.61 1.08
N SER A 587 20.51 14.82 1.01
CA SER A 587 20.98 15.53 2.20
C SER A 587 19.82 15.99 3.08
N THR A 588 18.71 16.41 2.48
CA THR A 588 17.49 16.77 3.22
C THR A 588 16.89 15.54 3.88
N TYR A 589 16.72 14.43 3.14
CA TYR A 589 16.24 13.19 3.73
C TYR A 589 17.16 12.68 4.86
N GLN A 590 18.48 12.77 4.71
CA GLN A 590 19.42 12.41 5.77
C GLN A 590 19.21 13.25 7.03
N ALA A 591 19.06 14.57 6.89
CA ALA A 591 18.85 15.46 8.03
C ALA A 591 17.53 15.15 8.76
N VAL A 592 16.46 14.85 8.02
CA VAL A 592 15.16 14.43 8.59
C VAL A 592 15.32 13.10 9.31
N TYR A 593 15.94 12.10 8.65
CA TYR A 593 16.16 10.78 9.23
C TYR A 593 16.98 10.85 10.53
N ASP A 594 18.12 11.58 10.54
CA ASP A 594 18.97 11.77 11.71
C ASP A 594 18.20 12.45 12.86
N ARG A 595 17.34 13.42 12.55
CA ARG A 595 16.47 14.08 13.53
C ARG A 595 15.50 13.07 14.14
N MET A 596 14.83 12.24 13.32
CA MET A 596 13.88 11.22 13.79
C MET A 596 14.57 10.17 14.68
N GLN A 597 15.80 9.76 14.34
CA GLN A 597 16.56 8.80 15.16
C GLN A 597 17.06 9.39 16.50
N SER A 598 17.06 10.70 16.65
CA SER A 598 17.54 11.40 17.87
C SER A 598 16.42 11.81 18.84
N GLN A 599 15.17 11.68 18.45
CA GLN A 599 13.98 11.95 19.26
C GLN A 599 13.61 10.76 20.14
#